data_09e5240f47a4ac8b29099803447f428c
#
_entry.id   09e5240f47a4ac8b29099803447f428c
#
_cell.length_a   1.000
_cell.length_b   1.000
_cell.length_c   1.000
_cell.angle_alpha   90.00
_cell.angle_beta   90.00
_cell.angle_gamma   90.00
#
_symmetry.space_group_name_H-M   'P 1'
#
loop_
_entity.id
_entity.type
_entity.pdbx_description
1 polymer ?
#
loop_
_entity_poly.entity_id
_entity_poly.type
_entity_poly.pdbx_seq_one_letter_code
_entity_poly.pdbx_strand_id
1 'polypeptide(L)'
;MVTSTRQEFQLLITDDNAAFRQVLREVLEDRPFLILHEAESGEEAVDVVQRQRIDIVLLDMHMHVMTGIETMRELKRMDFARPCILITSDTSDDVKRDAREADAFTVLKKPVPRRELVETVSNALVTAYKAFA
;
A
#
# COMPACT_ATOMS: atom_id res chain seq x y z
N MET A 1 -1.56 -36.28 6.65
CA MET A 1 -2.53 -35.21 6.87
C MET A 1 -2.14 -33.98 6.08
N VAL A 2 -3.04 -33.43 5.37
CA VAL A 2 -2.79 -32.22 4.62
C VAL A 2 -3.23 -31.04 5.47
N THR A 3 -2.29 -30.14 5.74
CA THR A 3 -2.59 -28.92 6.43
C THR A 3 -2.80 -27.83 5.40
N SER A 4 -4.00 -27.31 5.35
CA SER A 4 -4.28 -26.16 4.50
C SER A 4 -3.48 -24.97 5.01
N THR A 5 -2.54 -24.47 4.20
CA THR A 5 -1.78 -23.28 4.55
C THR A 5 -2.52 -22.07 4.02
N ARG A 6 -3.07 -21.27 4.93
CA ARG A 6 -3.71 -20.02 4.55
C ARG A 6 -2.62 -19.01 4.19
N GLN A 7 -2.74 -18.42 2.99
CA GLN A 7 -1.86 -17.33 2.61
C GLN A 7 -2.27 -16.07 3.37
N GLU A 8 -1.30 -15.46 4.05
CA GLU A 8 -1.50 -14.20 4.75
C GLU A 8 -0.45 -13.21 4.30
N PHE A 9 -0.89 -11.98 4.06
CA PHE A 9 -0.02 -10.90 3.60
C PHE A 9 -0.09 -9.73 4.57
N GLN A 10 1.07 -9.16 4.85
CA GLN A 10 1.19 -8.01 5.75
C GLN A 10 1.03 -6.74 4.91
N LEU A 11 -0.03 -5.98 5.16
CA LEU A 11 -0.33 -4.75 4.43
C LEU A 11 -0.15 -3.54 5.35
N LEU A 12 0.59 -2.54 4.88
CA LEU A 12 0.80 -1.30 5.61
C LEU A 12 -0.04 -0.19 4.99
N ILE A 13 -0.89 0.44 5.80
CA ILE A 13 -1.67 1.61 5.41
C ILE A 13 -0.94 2.85 5.91
N THR A 14 -0.51 3.71 5.00
CA THR A 14 0.25 4.92 5.34
C THR A 14 -0.52 6.17 4.92
N ASP A 15 -0.94 6.97 5.88
CA ASP A 15 -1.68 8.20 5.67
C ASP A 15 -1.61 9.02 6.96
N ASP A 16 -1.36 10.33 6.86
CA ASP A 16 -1.31 11.19 8.04
C ASP A 16 -2.70 11.59 8.55
N ASN A 17 -3.74 11.28 7.80
CA ASN A 17 -5.13 11.51 8.19
C ASN A 17 -5.70 10.25 8.83
N ALA A 18 -5.90 10.28 10.15
CA ALA A 18 -6.39 9.13 10.90
C ALA A 18 -7.77 8.65 10.45
N ALA A 19 -8.65 9.60 10.08
CA ALA A 19 -10.00 9.26 9.63
C ALA A 19 -9.96 8.50 8.30
N PHE A 20 -9.09 8.90 7.38
CA PHE A 20 -8.94 8.20 6.10
C PHE A 20 -8.29 6.83 6.29
N ARG A 21 -7.28 6.73 7.17
CA ARG A 21 -6.71 5.41 7.50
C ARG A 21 -7.78 4.46 8.01
N GLN A 22 -8.69 4.96 8.86
CA GLN A 22 -9.79 4.15 9.39
C GLN A 22 -10.72 3.69 8.28
N VAL A 23 -11.01 4.54 7.29
CA VAL A 23 -11.84 4.17 6.13
C VAL A 23 -11.20 3.01 5.37
N LEU A 24 -9.90 3.11 5.09
CA LEU A 24 -9.18 2.03 4.39
C LEU A 24 -9.16 0.75 5.21
N ARG A 25 -8.93 0.88 6.52
CA ARG A 25 -8.90 -0.25 7.42
C ARG A 25 -10.25 -0.97 7.44
N GLU A 26 -11.35 -0.24 7.54
CA GLU A 26 -12.68 -0.84 7.56
C GLU A 26 -12.99 -1.61 6.28
N VAL A 27 -12.49 -1.16 5.14
CA VAL A 27 -12.66 -1.87 3.88
C VAL A 27 -11.87 -3.18 3.87
N LEU A 28 -10.68 -3.18 4.43
CA LEU A 28 -9.72 -4.28 4.28
C LEU A 28 -9.71 -5.28 5.43
N GLU A 29 -10.18 -4.88 6.62
CA GLU A 29 -10.06 -5.73 7.81
C GLU A 29 -10.87 -7.03 7.74
N ASP A 30 -11.91 -7.08 6.90
CA ASP A 30 -12.72 -8.28 6.72
C ASP A 30 -12.05 -9.32 5.81
N ARG A 31 -10.90 -9.00 5.23
CA ARG A 31 -10.19 -9.91 4.33
C ARG A 31 -9.30 -10.85 5.13
N PRO A 32 -9.62 -12.15 5.19
CA PRO A 32 -8.87 -13.08 6.05
C PRO A 32 -7.41 -13.27 5.61
N PHE A 33 -7.09 -12.89 4.38
CA PHE A 33 -5.72 -12.99 3.88
C PHE A 33 -4.86 -11.76 4.19
N LEU A 34 -5.40 -10.73 4.85
CA LEU A 34 -4.66 -9.51 5.17
C LEU A 34 -4.45 -9.36 6.67
N ILE A 35 -3.22 -9.00 7.04
CA ILE A 35 -2.88 -8.54 8.37
C ILE A 35 -2.50 -7.07 8.21
N LEU A 36 -3.25 -6.19 8.87
CA LEU A 36 -3.13 -4.74 8.66
C LEU A 36 -2.21 -4.08 9.67
N HIS A 37 -1.38 -3.18 9.17
CA HIS A 37 -0.53 -2.30 9.96
C HIS A 37 -0.78 -0.87 9.51
N GLU A 38 -0.45 0.10 10.34
CA GLU A 38 -0.67 1.51 10.04
C GLU A 38 0.57 2.34 10.32
N ALA A 39 0.76 3.38 9.53
CA ALA A 39 1.79 4.39 9.73
C ALA A 39 1.17 5.77 9.47
N GLU A 40 1.59 6.77 10.24
CA GLU A 40 1.07 8.13 10.16
C GLU A 40 1.89 9.03 9.24
N SER A 41 3.03 8.55 8.78
CA SER A 41 3.97 9.35 7.98
C SER A 41 4.81 8.45 7.09
N GLY A 42 5.47 9.06 6.11
CA GLY A 42 6.42 8.33 5.28
C GLY A 42 7.60 7.80 6.08
N GLU A 43 8.09 8.60 7.03
CA GLU A 43 9.20 8.19 7.91
C GLU A 43 8.83 6.98 8.75
N GLU A 44 7.61 6.97 9.31
CA GLU A 44 7.14 5.83 10.07
C GLU A 44 6.98 4.60 9.17
N ALA A 45 6.49 4.78 7.94
CA ALA A 45 6.37 3.67 7.00
C ALA A 45 7.73 3.04 6.71
N VAL A 46 8.76 3.85 6.49
CA VAL A 46 10.12 3.38 6.29
C VAL A 46 10.60 2.58 7.50
N ASP A 47 10.34 3.09 8.70
CA ASP A 47 10.71 2.43 9.95
C ASP A 47 10.00 1.09 10.12
N VAL A 48 8.71 1.03 9.85
CA VAL A 48 7.92 -0.21 9.94
C VAL A 48 8.45 -1.26 8.97
N VAL A 49 8.75 -0.88 7.74
CA VAL A 49 9.28 -1.79 6.71
C VAL A 49 10.64 -2.36 7.13
N GLN A 50 11.45 -1.60 7.86
CA GLN A 50 12.73 -2.08 8.36
C GLN A 50 12.59 -3.04 9.54
N ARG A 51 11.54 -2.88 10.35
CA ARG A 51 11.38 -3.65 11.59
C ARG A 51 10.60 -4.95 11.42
N GLN A 52 9.76 -5.03 10.40
CA GLN A 52 8.95 -6.23 10.20
C GLN A 52 8.65 -6.45 8.72
N ARG A 53 8.24 -7.66 8.40
CA ARG A 53 7.86 -7.99 7.03
C ARG A 53 6.60 -7.26 6.64
N ILE A 54 6.67 -6.52 5.54
CA ILE A 54 5.51 -5.91 4.90
C ILE A 54 5.51 -6.40 3.46
N ASP A 55 4.39 -6.87 2.99
CA ASP A 55 4.24 -7.44 1.65
C ASP A 55 3.70 -6.44 0.63
N ILE A 56 2.92 -5.47 1.09
CA ILE A 56 2.28 -4.48 0.24
C ILE A 56 2.07 -3.20 1.04
N VAL A 57 2.27 -2.04 0.40
CA VAL A 57 2.13 -0.74 1.05
C VAL A 57 1.10 0.11 0.31
N LEU A 58 0.17 0.69 1.05
CA LEU A 58 -0.70 1.75 0.57
C LEU A 58 -0.13 3.07 1.06
N LEU A 59 0.07 4.02 0.16
CA LEU A 59 0.68 5.30 0.47
C LEU A 59 -0.20 6.45 0.01
N ASP A 60 -0.62 7.30 0.94
CA ASP A 60 -1.21 8.58 0.59
C ASP A 60 -0.14 9.47 -0.04
N MET A 61 -0.51 10.14 -1.13
CA MET A 61 0.42 11.05 -1.80
C MET A 61 0.77 12.27 -0.95
N HIS A 62 -0.24 12.86 -0.31
CA HIS A 62 -0.07 14.12 0.40
C HIS A 62 0.08 13.93 1.90
N MET A 63 1.32 13.84 2.35
CA MET A 63 1.67 13.73 3.76
C MET A 63 2.67 14.82 4.12
N HIS A 64 2.74 15.16 5.40
CA HIS A 64 3.72 16.13 5.89
C HIS A 64 5.13 15.54 5.81
N VAL A 65 6.10 16.38 5.51
CA VAL A 65 7.53 16.09 5.43
C VAL A 65 7.88 15.22 4.21
N MET A 66 7.38 14.00 4.13
CA MET A 66 7.59 13.11 2.97
C MET A 66 6.27 12.84 2.27
N THR A 67 6.25 13.07 0.96
CA THR A 67 5.10 12.66 0.13
C THR A 67 5.09 11.14 -0.06
N GLY A 68 3.99 10.62 -0.59
CA GLY A 68 3.91 9.19 -0.93
C GLY A 68 4.98 8.78 -1.94
N ILE A 69 5.21 9.60 -2.96
CA ILE A 69 6.24 9.30 -3.98
C ILE A 69 7.64 9.34 -3.37
N GLU A 70 7.92 10.33 -2.52
CA GLU A 70 9.20 10.39 -1.83
C GLU A 70 9.41 9.17 -0.93
N THR A 71 8.35 8.72 -0.26
CA THR A 71 8.39 7.51 0.55
C THR A 71 8.69 6.28 -0.31
N MET A 72 8.04 6.15 -1.47
CA MET A 72 8.32 5.04 -2.38
C MET A 72 9.77 5.03 -2.85
N ARG A 73 10.31 6.20 -3.16
CA ARG A 73 11.72 6.32 -3.58
C ARG A 73 12.67 5.89 -2.47
N GLU A 74 12.35 6.26 -1.24
CA GLU A 74 13.15 5.85 -0.09
C GLU A 74 13.09 4.35 0.13
N LEU A 75 11.90 3.75 0.03
CA LEU A 75 11.73 2.30 0.14
C LEU A 75 12.53 1.57 -0.94
N LYS A 76 12.47 2.07 -2.17
CA LYS A 76 13.22 1.49 -3.29
C LYS A 76 14.73 1.55 -3.03
N ARG A 77 15.22 2.65 -2.47
CA ARG A 77 16.63 2.81 -2.12
C ARG A 77 17.08 1.79 -1.09
N MET A 78 16.15 1.31 -0.26
CA MET A 78 16.42 0.30 0.76
C MET A 78 16.21 -1.13 0.25
N ASP A 79 16.12 -1.31 -1.06
CA ASP A 79 15.85 -2.61 -1.71
C ASP A 79 14.49 -3.22 -1.35
N PHE A 80 13.51 -2.38 -1.01
CA PHE A 80 12.14 -2.85 -0.80
C PHE A 80 11.47 -3.01 -2.17
N ALA A 81 11.59 -4.18 -2.76
CA ALA A 81 11.08 -4.48 -4.09
C ALA A 81 9.68 -5.12 -4.03
N ARG A 82 8.76 -4.48 -3.34
CA ARG A 82 7.41 -4.98 -3.13
C ARG A 82 6.38 -3.95 -3.59
N PRO A 83 5.14 -4.38 -3.88
CA PRO A 83 4.16 -3.46 -4.46
C PRO A 83 3.80 -2.31 -3.52
N CYS A 84 3.80 -1.11 -4.08
CA CYS A 84 3.31 0.09 -3.44
C CYS A 84 2.15 0.65 -4.28
N ILE A 85 1.04 0.94 -3.63
CA ILE A 85 -0.14 1.54 -4.25
C ILE A 85 -0.25 2.97 -3.73
N LEU A 86 -0.19 3.93 -4.65
CA LEU A 86 -0.31 5.35 -4.29
C LEU A 86 -1.78 5.75 -4.31
N ILE A 87 -2.21 6.49 -3.31
CA ILE A 87 -3.59 6.98 -3.20
C ILE A 87 -3.55 8.49 -3.15
N THR A 88 -4.32 9.16 -4.02
CA THR A 88 -4.28 10.61 -4.14
C THR A 88 -5.59 11.17 -4.69
N SER A 89 -5.94 12.40 -4.31
CA SER A 89 -7.02 13.13 -4.94
C SER A 89 -6.56 13.82 -6.24
N ASP A 90 -5.24 13.93 -6.43
CA ASP A 90 -4.63 14.54 -7.62
C ASP A 90 -4.18 13.44 -8.59
N THR A 91 -4.95 13.27 -9.67
CA THR A 91 -4.63 12.28 -10.71
C THR A 91 -4.16 12.96 -11.99
N SER A 92 -3.45 14.08 -11.85
CA SER A 92 -2.85 14.77 -12.99
C SER A 92 -1.85 13.87 -13.72
N ASP A 93 -1.53 14.22 -14.97
CA ASP A 93 -0.54 13.47 -15.74
C ASP A 93 0.84 13.50 -15.07
N ASP A 94 1.18 14.61 -14.41
CA ASP A 94 2.45 14.73 -13.69
C ASP A 94 2.54 13.73 -12.53
N VAL A 95 1.49 13.60 -11.74
CA VAL A 95 1.46 12.64 -10.62
C VAL A 95 1.55 11.22 -11.15
N LYS A 96 0.79 10.90 -12.21
CA LYS A 96 0.81 9.57 -12.81
C LYS A 96 2.19 9.22 -13.36
N ARG A 97 2.85 10.19 -14.00
CA ARG A 97 4.20 9.99 -14.52
C ARG A 97 5.19 9.74 -13.39
N ASP A 98 5.15 10.57 -12.35
CA ASP A 98 6.07 10.46 -11.21
C ASP A 98 5.86 9.14 -10.48
N ALA A 99 4.62 8.70 -10.33
CA ALA A 99 4.29 7.41 -9.72
C ALA A 99 4.85 6.26 -10.55
N ARG A 100 4.71 6.35 -11.86
CA ARG A 100 5.23 5.34 -12.79
C ARG A 100 6.76 5.26 -12.72
N GLU A 101 7.42 6.41 -12.68
CA GLU A 101 8.88 6.49 -12.56
C GLU A 101 9.38 5.95 -11.22
N ALA A 102 8.58 6.06 -10.18
CA ALA A 102 8.89 5.51 -8.86
C ALA A 102 8.47 4.05 -8.71
N ASP A 103 7.99 3.42 -9.78
CA ASP A 103 7.56 2.02 -9.83
C ASP A 103 6.35 1.71 -8.94
N ALA A 104 5.42 2.64 -8.80
CA ALA A 104 4.15 2.35 -8.13
C ALA A 104 3.43 1.23 -8.88
N PHE A 105 2.80 0.33 -8.15
CA PHE A 105 1.95 -0.69 -8.79
C PHE A 105 0.81 -0.02 -9.54
N THR A 106 0.13 0.91 -8.90
CA THR A 106 -0.89 1.75 -9.53
C THR A 106 -1.18 2.98 -8.66
N VAL A 107 -2.00 3.88 -9.20
CA VAL A 107 -2.48 5.06 -8.49
C VAL A 107 -4.00 4.97 -8.37
N LEU A 108 -4.52 5.10 -7.16
CA LEU A 108 -5.95 5.13 -6.89
C LEU A 108 -6.38 6.55 -6.54
N LYS A 109 -7.53 6.95 -7.06
CA LYS A 109 -8.07 8.28 -6.82
C LYS A 109 -8.98 8.29 -5.59
N LYS A 110 -8.78 9.25 -4.69
CA LYS A 110 -9.67 9.49 -3.56
C LYS A 110 -10.96 10.17 -4.03
N PRO A 111 -12.12 9.80 -3.48
CA PRO A 111 -12.36 8.68 -2.59
C PRO A 111 -12.29 7.35 -3.33
N VAL A 112 -11.71 6.33 -2.70
CA VAL A 112 -11.51 5.03 -3.33
C VAL A 112 -12.74 4.15 -3.10
N PRO A 113 -13.45 3.72 -4.15
CA PRO A 113 -14.55 2.78 -3.97
C PRO A 113 -14.06 1.48 -3.33
N ARG A 114 -14.86 0.92 -2.42
CA ARG A 114 -14.54 -0.32 -1.71
C ARG A 114 -14.07 -1.41 -2.68
N ARG A 115 -14.85 -1.66 -3.71
CA ARG A 115 -14.55 -2.71 -4.68
C ARG A 115 -13.22 -2.49 -5.39
N GLU A 116 -12.95 -1.26 -5.81
CA GLU A 116 -11.71 -0.92 -6.49
C GLU A 116 -10.49 -1.14 -5.59
N LEU A 117 -10.59 -0.74 -4.32
CA LEU A 117 -9.50 -0.95 -3.36
C LEU A 117 -9.21 -2.44 -3.18
N VAL A 118 -10.24 -3.24 -2.94
CA VAL A 118 -10.08 -4.69 -2.74
C VAL A 118 -9.50 -5.36 -3.98
N GLU A 119 -10.04 -5.04 -5.17
CA GLU A 119 -9.54 -5.61 -6.42
C GLU A 119 -8.09 -5.22 -6.69
N THR A 120 -7.72 -3.97 -6.43
CA THR A 120 -6.36 -3.49 -6.66
C THR A 120 -5.37 -4.18 -5.72
N VAL A 121 -5.70 -4.30 -4.45
CA VAL A 121 -4.87 -5.02 -3.48
C VAL A 121 -4.70 -6.47 -3.91
N SER A 122 -5.81 -7.14 -4.28
CA SER A 122 -5.76 -8.54 -4.72
C SER A 122 -4.90 -8.71 -5.96
N ASN A 123 -5.05 -7.81 -6.94
CA ASN A 123 -4.25 -7.84 -8.17
C ASN A 123 -2.76 -7.64 -7.89
N ALA A 124 -2.41 -6.75 -6.98
CA ALA A 124 -1.02 -6.53 -6.59
C ALA A 124 -0.42 -7.79 -5.97
N LEU A 125 -1.16 -8.47 -5.10
CA LEU A 125 -0.70 -9.70 -4.46
C LEU A 125 -0.57 -10.85 -5.46
N VAL A 126 -1.51 -10.98 -6.38
CA VAL A 126 -1.43 -11.97 -7.45
C VAL A 126 -0.21 -11.73 -8.34
N THR A 127 0.01 -10.48 -8.74
CA THR A 127 1.12 -10.11 -9.61
C THR A 127 2.48 -10.33 -8.94
N ALA A 128 2.61 -9.90 -7.68
CA ALA A 128 3.90 -9.95 -6.99
C ALA A 128 4.21 -11.33 -6.41
N TYR A 129 3.20 -12.06 -5.95
CA TYR A 129 3.39 -13.27 -5.14
C TYR A 129 2.67 -14.49 -5.68
N LYS A 130 1.99 -14.39 -6.81
CA LYS A 130 1.14 -15.47 -7.35
C LYS A 130 0.10 -15.93 -6.31
N ALA A 131 -0.42 -14.99 -5.54
CA ALA A 131 -1.41 -15.25 -4.51
C ALA A 131 -2.67 -15.90 -5.10
N PHE A 132 -3.34 -16.75 -4.31
CA PHE A 132 -4.62 -17.36 -4.64
C PHE A 132 -4.56 -18.30 -5.86
N ALA A 133 -3.38 -18.70 -6.27
CA ALA A 133 -3.18 -19.64 -7.36
C ALA A 133 -3.46 -21.09 -6.94
#